data_411eae1e349e883d83ede4baacc932bd
#
_entry.id   411eae1e349e883d83ede4baacc932bd
#
_cell.length_a   1.000
_cell.length_b   1.000
_cell.length_c   1.000
_cell.angle_alpha   90.00
_cell.angle_beta   90.00
_cell.angle_gamma   90.00
#
_symmetry.space_group_name_H-M   'P 1'
#
loop_
_entity.id
_entity.type
_entity.pdbx_description
1 polymer ?
#
loop_
_entity_poly.entity_id
_entity_poly.type
_entity_poly.pdbx_seq_one_letter_code
_entity_poly.pdbx_strand_id
1 'polypeptide(L)'
;TSAAAGAIDSVLYSNVFEGLTRFMSDGSVVPGLAASWTISDDGLVYTFMLREGVTFHDGSSMDSADVKFSLDRARAEDSVNAQKALFADIADVVAVDPMTVEVTLTKPNGNFLFNMAWGDAVIVAVETIGDIKSKPVGTGAFKFVDWVQGDRIELARNPDYWGDAPSLEKATFK
;
A
#
# COMPACT_ATOMS: atom_id res chain seq x y z
N THR A 1 16.35 0.05 -13.33
CA THR A 1 15.11 -0.60 -13.77
C THR A 1 14.82 -0.21 -15.19
N SER A 2 14.49 -1.17 -16.09
CA SER A 2 14.08 -0.87 -17.46
C SER A 2 12.73 -0.13 -17.44
N ALA A 3 12.45 0.69 -18.47
CA ALA A 3 11.16 1.38 -18.59
C ALA A 3 9.96 0.40 -18.51
N ALA A 4 10.14 -0.84 -18.96
CA ALA A 4 9.14 -1.91 -18.85
C ALA A 4 8.85 -2.30 -17.39
N ALA A 5 9.88 -2.40 -16.52
CA ALA A 5 9.66 -2.69 -15.10
C ALA A 5 8.89 -1.56 -14.41
N GLY A 6 9.22 -0.30 -14.70
CA GLY A 6 8.48 0.84 -14.16
C GLY A 6 7.02 0.90 -14.59
N ALA A 7 6.71 0.48 -15.82
CA ALA A 7 5.31 0.40 -16.30
C ALA A 7 4.53 -0.69 -15.56
N ILE A 8 5.15 -1.86 -15.30
CA ILE A 8 4.53 -2.96 -14.54
C ILE A 8 4.26 -2.53 -13.11
N ASP A 9 5.25 -1.92 -12.44
CA ASP A 9 5.11 -1.40 -11.09
C ASP A 9 3.94 -0.41 -11.00
N SER A 10 3.84 0.52 -11.96
CA SER A 10 2.73 1.49 -12.00
C SER A 10 1.36 0.82 -12.13
N VAL A 11 1.23 -0.22 -12.97
CA VAL A 11 -0.03 -0.97 -13.13
C VAL A 11 -0.40 -1.68 -11.83
N LEU A 12 0.55 -2.35 -11.18
CA LEU A 12 0.29 -3.11 -9.94
C LEU A 12 0.01 -2.16 -8.76
N TYR A 13 0.82 -1.12 -8.58
CA TYR A 13 0.66 -0.18 -7.47
C TYR A 13 -0.66 0.59 -7.52
N SER A 14 -1.20 0.85 -8.71
CA SER A 14 -2.43 1.64 -8.86
C SER A 14 -3.71 0.79 -8.83
N ASN A 15 -3.62 -0.53 -8.97
CA ASN A 15 -4.79 -1.38 -9.17
C ASN A 15 -4.87 -2.58 -8.22
N VAL A 16 -3.70 -3.16 -7.87
CA VAL A 16 -3.61 -4.39 -7.07
C VAL A 16 -3.30 -4.06 -5.60
N PHE A 17 -2.43 -3.08 -5.36
CA PHE A 17 -2.01 -2.68 -4.04
C PHE A 17 -2.59 -1.33 -3.63
N GLU A 18 -2.62 -1.06 -2.33
CA GLU A 18 -3.04 0.23 -1.76
C GLU A 18 -2.14 0.62 -0.60
N GLY A 19 -2.07 1.93 -0.32
CA GLY A 19 -1.37 2.52 0.82
C GLY A 19 -2.33 2.96 1.93
N LEU A 20 -1.78 3.44 3.04
CA LEU A 20 -2.58 4.02 4.14
C LEU A 20 -3.38 5.23 3.68
N THR A 21 -2.79 6.05 2.83
CA THR A 21 -3.40 7.22 2.20
C THR A 21 -3.36 7.09 0.70
N ARG A 22 -4.08 7.93 -0.01
CA ARG A 22 -4.02 8.07 -1.47
C ARG A 22 -4.09 9.54 -1.86
N PHE A 23 -3.50 9.91 -2.97
CA PHE A 23 -3.63 11.27 -3.50
C PHE A 23 -4.60 11.30 -4.68
N MET A 24 -5.27 12.43 -4.80
CA MET A 24 -6.22 12.68 -5.88
C MET A 24 -5.54 13.48 -7.00
N SER A 25 -6.20 13.61 -8.14
CA SER A 25 -5.67 14.34 -9.30
C SER A 25 -5.41 15.84 -9.05
N ASP A 26 -6.03 16.41 -8.02
CA ASP A 26 -5.81 17.78 -7.58
C ASP A 26 -4.64 17.91 -6.58
N GLY A 27 -3.98 16.80 -6.25
CA GLY A 27 -2.87 16.74 -5.30
C GLY A 27 -3.29 16.61 -3.83
N SER A 28 -4.59 16.57 -3.53
CA SER A 28 -5.06 16.35 -2.16
C SER A 28 -4.77 14.92 -1.68
N VAL A 29 -4.47 14.78 -0.38
CA VAL A 29 -4.28 13.48 0.26
C VAL A 29 -5.57 13.12 0.98
N VAL A 30 -6.07 11.93 0.70
CA VAL A 30 -7.34 11.42 1.23
C VAL A 30 -7.14 10.05 1.89
N PRO A 31 -8.09 9.59 2.74
CA PRO A 31 -8.08 8.26 3.31
C PRO A 31 -7.98 7.15 2.24
N GLY A 32 -7.07 6.20 2.51
CA GLY A 32 -6.91 4.94 1.78
C GLY A 32 -7.30 3.77 2.68
N LEU A 33 -6.34 2.88 2.99
CA LEU A 33 -6.52 1.80 3.97
C LEU A 33 -6.63 2.32 5.41
N ALA A 34 -6.09 3.50 5.72
CA ALA A 34 -6.48 4.24 6.91
C ALA A 34 -7.78 5.00 6.64
N ALA A 35 -8.81 4.78 7.47
CA ALA A 35 -10.07 5.50 7.41
C ALA A 35 -9.92 6.94 7.91
N SER A 36 -9.01 7.15 8.88
CA SER A 36 -8.66 8.46 9.44
C SER A 36 -7.30 8.40 10.14
N TRP A 37 -6.80 9.56 10.55
CA TRP A 37 -5.59 9.68 11.35
C TRP A 37 -5.62 10.92 12.23
N THR A 38 -4.81 10.90 13.29
CA THR A 38 -4.50 12.06 14.11
C THR A 38 -2.99 12.33 14.09
N ILE A 39 -2.61 13.55 14.35
CA ILE A 39 -1.20 13.97 14.39
C ILE A 39 -0.98 14.67 15.73
N SER A 40 0.09 14.32 16.44
CA SER A 40 0.47 14.99 17.69
C SER A 40 0.82 16.46 17.45
N ASP A 41 0.71 17.29 18.50
CA ASP A 41 0.97 18.75 18.41
C ASP A 41 2.38 19.08 17.93
N ASP A 42 3.34 18.22 18.21
CA ASP A 42 4.74 18.36 17.75
C ASP A 42 4.98 17.84 16.33
N GLY A 43 3.96 17.22 15.71
CA GLY A 43 4.02 16.67 14.35
C GLY A 43 4.87 15.41 14.22
N LEU A 44 5.18 14.74 15.33
CA LEU A 44 6.06 13.56 15.33
C LEU A 44 5.30 12.24 15.33
N VAL A 45 4.10 12.19 15.88
CA VAL A 45 3.34 10.93 16.03
C VAL A 45 2.08 10.98 15.17
N TYR A 46 1.94 10.00 14.30
CA TYR A 46 0.78 9.78 13.44
C TYR A 46 0.06 8.51 13.91
N THR A 47 -1.18 8.66 14.37
CA THR A 47 -2.02 7.51 14.76
C THR A 47 -3.05 7.28 13.68
N PHE A 48 -2.91 6.18 12.95
CA PHE A 48 -3.82 5.77 11.88
C PHE A 48 -4.88 4.80 12.42
N MET A 49 -6.15 5.10 12.18
CA MET A 49 -7.27 4.19 12.36
C MET A 49 -7.52 3.47 11.03
N LEU A 50 -7.36 2.16 11.02
CA LEU A 50 -7.51 1.35 9.81
C LEU A 50 -8.99 1.20 9.43
N ARG A 51 -9.24 0.92 8.18
CA ARG A 51 -10.57 0.66 7.65
C ARG A 51 -11.00 -0.75 8.01
N GLU A 52 -12.20 -0.89 8.58
CA GLU A 52 -12.80 -2.18 8.91
C GLU A 52 -13.23 -2.95 7.64
N GLY A 53 -13.16 -4.28 7.69
CA GLY A 53 -13.65 -5.17 6.64
C GLY A 53 -12.80 -5.22 5.38
N VAL A 54 -11.58 -4.66 5.40
CA VAL A 54 -10.63 -4.80 4.29
C VAL A 54 -10.06 -6.21 4.27
N THR A 55 -10.12 -6.84 3.11
CA THR A 55 -9.48 -8.15 2.88
C THR A 55 -8.45 -8.07 1.76
N PHE A 56 -7.40 -8.85 1.89
CA PHE A 56 -6.50 -9.11 0.77
C PHE A 56 -7.17 -10.00 -0.29
N HIS A 57 -6.57 -10.07 -1.47
CA HIS A 57 -7.10 -10.82 -2.61
C HIS A 57 -7.22 -12.34 -2.37
N ASP A 58 -6.50 -12.87 -1.40
CA ASP A 58 -6.56 -14.28 -0.96
C ASP A 58 -7.66 -14.54 0.09
N GLY A 59 -8.33 -13.49 0.55
CA GLY A 59 -9.41 -13.53 1.54
C GLY A 59 -8.95 -13.36 2.98
N SER A 60 -7.66 -13.22 3.27
CA SER A 60 -7.16 -12.88 4.60
C SER A 60 -7.56 -11.44 4.97
N SER A 61 -7.83 -11.20 6.26
CA SER A 61 -8.15 -9.86 6.76
C SER A 61 -6.89 -9.02 6.91
N MET A 62 -6.97 -7.75 6.51
CA MET A 62 -5.91 -6.78 6.75
C MET A 62 -6.01 -6.22 8.17
N ASP A 63 -4.89 -6.16 8.88
CA ASP A 63 -4.79 -5.55 10.19
C ASP A 63 -3.52 -4.70 10.39
N SER A 64 -3.32 -4.23 11.61
CA SER A 64 -2.19 -3.38 11.98
C SER A 64 -0.83 -4.09 11.90
N ALA A 65 -0.79 -5.42 12.00
CA ALA A 65 0.44 -6.19 11.88
C ALA A 65 0.95 -6.16 10.43
N ASP A 66 0.05 -6.22 9.43
CA ASP A 66 0.41 -6.09 8.01
C ASP A 66 0.98 -4.70 7.71
N VAL A 67 0.37 -3.66 8.27
CA VAL A 67 0.85 -2.28 8.12
C VAL A 67 2.23 -2.12 8.72
N LYS A 68 2.41 -2.57 9.97
CA LYS A 68 3.72 -2.55 10.65
C LYS A 68 4.76 -3.31 9.83
N PHE A 69 4.47 -4.52 9.43
CA PHE A 69 5.36 -5.34 8.60
C PHE A 69 5.76 -4.63 7.31
N SER A 70 4.80 -4.06 6.60
CA SER A 70 5.03 -3.39 5.31
C SER A 70 5.96 -2.19 5.47
N LEU A 71 5.71 -1.33 6.47
CA LEU A 71 6.53 -0.15 6.74
C LEU A 71 7.92 -0.53 7.27
N ASP A 72 8.01 -1.49 8.18
CA ASP A 72 9.30 -1.99 8.71
C ASP A 72 10.15 -2.59 7.59
N ARG A 73 9.54 -3.38 6.70
CA ARG A 73 10.21 -3.95 5.54
C ARG A 73 10.68 -2.87 4.55
N ALA A 74 9.87 -1.83 4.32
CA ALA A 74 10.20 -0.75 3.39
C ALA A 74 11.40 0.08 3.88
N ARG A 75 11.50 0.33 5.20
CA ARG A 75 12.57 1.12 5.83
C ARG A 75 13.80 0.31 6.25
N ALA A 76 13.76 -1.02 6.21
CA ALA A 76 14.84 -1.90 6.63
C ALA A 76 16.18 -1.54 5.94
N GLU A 77 17.30 -1.79 6.61
CA GLU A 77 18.62 -1.43 6.09
C GLU A 77 18.92 -2.12 4.75
N ASP A 78 18.50 -3.38 4.61
CA ASP A 78 18.63 -4.22 3.41
C ASP A 78 17.45 -4.09 2.44
N SER A 79 16.55 -3.13 2.66
CA SER A 79 15.40 -2.89 1.80
C SER A 79 15.80 -2.61 0.36
N VAL A 80 15.18 -3.34 -0.57
CA VAL A 80 15.30 -3.14 -2.03
C VAL A 80 14.23 -2.19 -2.58
N ASN A 81 13.44 -1.54 -1.71
CA ASN A 81 12.44 -0.57 -2.11
C ASN A 81 13.12 0.60 -2.85
N ALA A 82 12.67 0.89 -4.08
CA ALA A 82 13.27 1.92 -4.93
C ALA A 82 13.14 3.34 -4.33
N GLN A 83 12.12 3.55 -3.50
CA GLN A 83 11.83 4.82 -2.83
C GLN A 83 12.06 4.74 -1.31
N LYS A 84 13.04 3.95 -0.87
CA LYS A 84 13.39 3.80 0.56
C LYS A 84 13.54 5.14 1.29
N ALA A 85 13.96 6.20 0.60
CA ALA A 85 14.09 7.54 1.16
C ALA A 85 12.76 8.11 1.71
N LEU A 86 11.60 7.68 1.20
CA LEU A 86 10.29 8.12 1.69
C LEU A 86 10.04 7.69 3.15
N PHE A 87 10.71 6.64 3.60
CA PHE A 87 10.55 6.02 4.93
C PHE A 87 11.67 6.42 5.91
N ALA A 88 12.64 7.23 5.47
CA ALA A 88 13.85 7.55 6.24
C ALA A 88 13.57 8.30 7.56
N ASP A 89 12.47 9.05 7.62
CA ASP A 89 12.08 9.80 8.81
C ASP A 89 11.26 8.95 9.80
N ILE A 90 10.91 7.69 9.49
CA ILE A 90 10.19 6.80 10.41
C ILE A 90 11.17 6.26 11.45
N ALA A 91 10.95 6.65 12.71
CA ALA A 91 11.70 6.15 13.86
C ALA A 91 11.14 4.80 14.32
N ASP A 92 9.81 4.69 14.45
CA ASP A 92 9.15 3.49 14.94
C ASP A 92 7.76 3.31 14.34
N VAL A 93 7.29 2.05 14.30
CA VAL A 93 5.93 1.67 13.89
C VAL A 93 5.38 0.68 14.92
N VAL A 94 4.28 1.01 15.54
CA VAL A 94 3.64 0.21 16.59
C VAL A 94 2.24 -0.20 16.15
N ALA A 95 1.96 -1.49 16.11
CA ALA A 95 0.61 -2.03 16.05
C ALA A 95 0.00 -1.94 17.47
N VAL A 96 -0.80 -0.92 17.73
CA VAL A 96 -1.38 -0.62 19.07
C VAL A 96 -2.48 -1.63 19.39
N ASP A 97 -3.34 -1.88 18.43
CA ASP A 97 -4.39 -2.89 18.44
C ASP A 97 -4.64 -3.31 16.97
N PRO A 98 -5.50 -4.31 16.67
CA PRO A 98 -5.68 -4.80 15.30
C PRO A 98 -6.08 -3.72 14.28
N MET A 99 -6.67 -2.61 14.72
CA MET A 99 -7.19 -1.55 13.84
C MET A 99 -6.47 -0.21 14.01
N THR A 100 -5.41 -0.15 14.84
CA THR A 100 -4.70 1.09 15.15
C THR A 100 -3.20 0.93 14.98
N VAL A 101 -2.60 1.78 14.16
CA VAL A 101 -1.15 1.85 13.96
C VAL A 101 -0.64 3.23 14.35
N GLU A 102 0.40 3.26 15.16
CA GLU A 102 1.12 4.49 15.48
C GLU A 102 2.48 4.51 14.76
N VAL A 103 2.75 5.60 14.08
CA VAL A 103 4.03 5.83 13.40
C VAL A 103 4.69 7.06 14.01
N THR A 104 5.87 6.86 14.59
CA THR A 104 6.69 7.93 15.16
C THR A 104 7.77 8.36 14.18
N LEU A 105 7.91 9.66 13.96
CA LEU A 105 8.94 10.24 13.11
C LEU A 105 10.12 10.75 13.92
N THR A 106 11.31 10.76 13.34
CA THR A 106 12.54 11.35 13.92
C THR A 106 12.51 12.88 13.92
N LYS A 107 11.74 13.48 13.03
CA LYS A 107 11.53 14.93 12.88
C LYS A 107 10.18 15.18 12.20
N PRO A 108 9.54 16.35 12.38
CA PRO A 108 8.32 16.68 11.68
C PRO A 108 8.52 16.65 10.16
N ASN A 109 7.59 16.01 9.45
CA ASN A 109 7.62 15.88 7.99
C ASN A 109 6.24 16.19 7.40
N GLY A 110 6.06 17.40 6.85
CA GLY A 110 4.78 17.82 6.24
C GLY A 110 4.36 17.01 5.02
N ASN A 111 5.29 16.26 4.41
CA ASN A 111 5.00 15.38 3.27
C ASN A 111 4.71 13.92 3.69
N PHE A 112 4.72 13.60 4.98
CA PHE A 112 4.62 12.21 5.42
C PHE A 112 3.35 11.52 4.92
N LEU A 113 2.19 12.15 5.05
CA LEU A 113 0.93 11.58 4.53
C LEU A 113 0.94 11.41 3.01
N PHE A 114 1.57 12.34 2.28
CA PHE A 114 1.75 12.22 0.84
C PHE A 114 2.69 11.05 0.49
N ASN A 115 3.77 10.88 1.26
CA ASN A 115 4.68 9.74 1.09
C ASN A 115 3.97 8.39 1.29
N MET A 116 3.01 8.31 2.22
CA MET A 116 2.21 7.10 2.47
C MET A 116 1.16 6.81 1.36
N ALA A 117 1.00 7.73 0.41
CA ALA A 117 0.15 7.55 -0.77
C ALA A 117 0.92 7.07 -2.02
N TRP A 118 2.25 7.01 -1.95
CA TRP A 118 3.07 6.52 -3.07
C TRP A 118 2.96 5.02 -3.25
N GLY A 119 3.09 4.56 -4.50
CA GLY A 119 3.04 3.15 -4.85
C GLY A 119 4.09 2.28 -4.15
N ASP A 120 5.18 2.87 -3.66
CA ASP A 120 6.21 2.18 -2.90
C ASP A 120 5.85 2.03 -1.40
N ALA A 121 4.79 2.70 -0.92
CA ALA A 121 4.27 2.64 0.45
C ALA A 121 3.02 1.74 0.56
N VAL A 122 2.94 0.71 -0.27
CA VAL A 122 1.80 -0.22 -0.28
C VAL A 122 1.85 -1.19 0.90
N ILE A 123 0.66 -1.58 1.35
CA ILE A 123 0.48 -2.58 2.40
C ILE A 123 0.36 -3.96 1.75
N VAL A 124 1.08 -4.92 2.29
CA VAL A 124 1.16 -6.30 1.81
C VAL A 124 0.88 -7.28 2.95
N ALA A 125 0.28 -8.41 2.65
CA ALA A 125 0.03 -9.46 3.63
C ALA A 125 1.35 -10.14 4.02
N VAL A 126 1.55 -10.31 5.32
CA VAL A 126 2.74 -10.97 5.88
C VAL A 126 2.89 -12.39 5.32
N GLU A 127 1.79 -13.11 5.23
CA GLU A 127 1.76 -14.53 4.86
C GLU A 127 2.13 -14.78 3.39
N THR A 128 1.84 -13.82 2.50
CA THR A 128 2.02 -13.99 1.05
C THR A 128 3.28 -13.35 0.50
N ILE A 129 4.07 -12.70 1.36
CA ILE A 129 5.24 -11.91 0.92
C ILE A 129 6.29 -12.75 0.17
N GLY A 130 6.41 -14.04 0.46
CA GLY A 130 7.35 -14.95 -0.19
C GLY A 130 7.09 -15.09 -1.69
N ASP A 131 5.84 -15.07 -2.10
CA ASP A 131 5.40 -15.28 -3.49
C ASP A 131 5.01 -13.99 -4.22
N ILE A 132 5.13 -12.83 -3.58
CA ILE A 132 4.62 -11.54 -4.09
C ILE A 132 5.14 -11.16 -5.48
N LYS A 133 6.33 -11.65 -5.85
CA LYS A 133 6.94 -11.39 -7.17
C LYS A 133 6.25 -12.12 -8.31
N SER A 134 5.63 -13.26 -8.04
CA SER A 134 4.95 -14.11 -9.01
C SER A 134 3.44 -14.10 -8.86
N LYS A 135 2.96 -13.88 -7.64
CA LYS A 135 1.54 -13.82 -7.28
C LYS A 135 1.28 -12.59 -6.41
N PRO A 136 1.20 -11.39 -7.00
CA PRO A 136 0.89 -10.19 -6.24
C PRO A 136 -0.47 -10.30 -5.55
N VAL A 137 -0.48 -10.20 -4.22
CA VAL A 137 -1.68 -10.19 -3.38
C VAL A 137 -1.73 -8.85 -2.68
N GLY A 138 -2.75 -8.07 -2.97
CA GLY A 138 -2.99 -6.75 -2.39
C GLY A 138 -4.45 -6.61 -1.96
N THR A 139 -4.87 -5.40 -1.63
CA THR A 139 -6.23 -5.07 -1.19
C THR A 139 -7.03 -4.36 -2.28
N GLY A 140 -6.41 -4.05 -3.41
CA GLY A 140 -6.93 -3.16 -4.44
C GLY A 140 -8.16 -3.66 -5.19
N ALA A 141 -8.71 -2.77 -6.01
CA ALA A 141 -9.93 -2.98 -6.77
C ALA A 141 -9.82 -4.06 -7.86
N PHE A 142 -8.60 -4.42 -8.24
CA PHE A 142 -8.32 -5.50 -9.19
C PHE A 142 -7.35 -6.52 -8.61
N LYS A 143 -7.63 -7.80 -8.88
CA LYS A 143 -6.77 -8.95 -8.56
C LYS A 143 -5.85 -9.24 -9.75
N PHE A 144 -4.59 -9.58 -9.47
CA PHE A 144 -3.66 -10.06 -10.47
C PHE A 144 -4.11 -11.43 -11.01
N VAL A 145 -4.06 -11.59 -12.33
CA VAL A 145 -4.40 -12.86 -13.00
C VAL A 145 -3.18 -13.48 -13.64
N ASP A 146 -2.51 -12.74 -14.54
CA ASP A 146 -1.38 -13.27 -15.28
C ASP A 146 -0.46 -12.13 -15.78
N TRP A 147 0.79 -12.47 -15.99
CA TRP A 147 1.80 -11.61 -16.62
C TRP A 147 2.61 -12.40 -17.63
N VAL A 148 2.39 -12.09 -18.89
CA VAL A 148 3.23 -12.56 -20.01
C VAL A 148 4.27 -11.48 -20.30
N GLN A 149 5.53 -11.76 -19.93
CA GLN A 149 6.63 -10.79 -20.09
C GLN A 149 6.78 -10.36 -21.56
N GLY A 150 6.77 -9.03 -21.76
CA GLY A 150 6.89 -8.43 -23.09
C GLY A 150 5.60 -8.44 -23.92
N ASP A 151 4.48 -8.91 -23.37
CA ASP A 151 3.19 -8.95 -24.04
C ASP A 151 2.11 -8.23 -23.22
N ARG A 152 1.72 -8.76 -22.04
CA ARG A 152 0.59 -8.21 -21.28
C ARG A 152 0.60 -8.54 -19.79
N ILE A 153 -0.14 -7.72 -19.04
CA ILE A 153 -0.60 -7.99 -17.68
C ILE A 153 -2.12 -8.09 -17.71
N GLU A 154 -2.66 -9.13 -17.12
CA GLU A 154 -4.11 -9.34 -16.98
C GLU A 154 -4.54 -9.16 -15.52
N LEU A 155 -5.57 -8.37 -15.33
CA LEU A 155 -6.20 -8.11 -14.03
C LEU A 155 -7.69 -8.46 -14.13
N ALA A 156 -8.27 -8.97 -13.03
CA ALA A 156 -9.70 -9.20 -12.87
C ALA A 156 -10.24 -8.34 -11.72
N ARG A 157 -11.50 -7.88 -11.84
CA ARG A 157 -12.17 -7.14 -10.76
C ARG A 157 -12.14 -7.94 -9.45
N ASN A 158 -11.83 -7.26 -8.35
CA ASN A 158 -11.99 -7.78 -7.00
C ASN A 158 -13.46 -7.61 -6.57
N PRO A 159 -14.26 -8.68 -6.44
CA PRO A 159 -15.66 -8.58 -6.03
C PRO A 159 -15.82 -8.17 -4.56
N ASP A 160 -14.76 -8.41 -3.75
CA ASP A 160 -14.76 -8.15 -2.30
C ASP A 160 -14.07 -6.82 -1.97
N TYR A 161 -13.90 -5.93 -2.97
CA TYR A 161 -13.26 -4.64 -2.77
C TYR A 161 -14.04 -3.78 -1.79
N TRP A 162 -13.38 -3.24 -0.80
CA TRP A 162 -13.96 -2.42 0.27
C TRP A 162 -14.53 -1.07 -0.20
N GLY A 163 -14.07 -0.56 -1.34
CA GLY A 163 -14.53 0.69 -1.95
C GLY A 163 -15.56 0.47 -3.05
N ASP A 164 -15.75 1.48 -3.90
CA ASP A 164 -16.66 1.39 -5.03
C ASP A 164 -16.15 0.36 -6.04
N ALA A 165 -16.97 -0.61 -6.35
CA ALA A 165 -16.61 -1.66 -7.30
C ALA A 165 -16.36 -1.09 -8.71
N PRO A 166 -15.24 -1.43 -9.36
CA PRO A 166 -14.99 -1.01 -10.74
C PRO A 166 -16.07 -1.53 -11.67
N SER A 167 -16.45 -0.73 -12.67
CA SER A 167 -17.40 -1.14 -13.70
C SER A 167 -16.82 -2.20 -14.65
N LEU A 168 -15.50 -2.24 -14.82
CA LEU A 168 -14.80 -3.22 -15.65
C LEU A 168 -14.62 -4.54 -14.89
N GLU A 169 -14.92 -5.67 -15.55
CA GLU A 169 -14.68 -7.00 -14.99
C GLU A 169 -13.22 -7.45 -15.17
N LYS A 170 -12.58 -6.99 -16.22
CA LYS A 170 -11.18 -7.30 -16.56
C LYS A 170 -10.48 -6.09 -17.15
N ALA A 171 -9.16 -6.02 -16.91
CA ALA A 171 -8.28 -5.06 -17.56
C ALA A 171 -7.06 -5.80 -18.12
N THR A 172 -6.65 -5.45 -19.33
CA THR A 172 -5.44 -5.98 -19.97
C THR A 172 -4.55 -4.82 -20.41
N PHE A 173 -3.35 -4.79 -19.85
CA PHE A 173 -2.32 -3.79 -20.19
C PHE A 173 -1.30 -4.46 -21.13
N LYS A 174 -1.01 -3.81 -22.26
CA LYS A 174 -0.09 -4.29 -23.32
C LYS A 174 1.10 -3.35 -23.47
#